data_fb36ba60445be2facbd820353173ff27
#
_entry.id   fb36ba60445be2facbd820353173ff27
#
_cell.length_a   1.000
_cell.length_b   1.000
_cell.length_c   1.000
_cell.angle_alpha   90.00
_cell.angle_beta   90.00
_cell.angle_gamma   90.00
#
_symmetry.space_group_name_H-M   'P 1'
#
loop_
_entity.id
_entity.type
_entity.pdbx_description
1 polymer ?
#
loop_
_entity_poly.entity_id
_entity_poly.type
_entity_poly.pdbx_seq_one_letter_code
_entity_poly.pdbx_strand_id
1 'polypeptide(L)'
;MGQQNIKILQSFNAPAETIFSILTDHESFGQVINAKIKRVVDSQGENKNGLGSVRRISAFPGVAFEETVTTFEPNQLMEYVISKGSPIKNHRGRMEFYDEQGQTRLTYTIDFEPKLPFLLLGSIIKKALEKSIGDGLRRLAERYDI
;
A
#
# COMPACT_ATOMS: atom_id res chain seq x y z
N MET A 1 18.52 14.17 -3.38
CA MET A 1 18.78 13.22 -2.77
C MET A 1 17.74 12.71 -2.22
N GLY A 2 17.81 11.98 -2.07
CA GLY A 2 17.01 11.56 -1.65
C GLY A 2 16.11 10.54 -1.91
N GLN A 3 16.53 9.51 -2.53
CA GLN A 3 15.70 8.33 -2.64
C GLN A 3 15.40 7.80 -1.25
N GLN A 4 14.14 7.57 -0.96
CA GLN A 4 13.68 7.00 0.30
C GLN A 4 13.21 5.57 0.06
N ASN A 5 13.45 4.73 1.05
CA ASN A 5 13.04 3.32 0.99
C ASN A 5 12.37 2.95 2.30
N ILE A 6 11.19 2.38 2.22
CA ILE A 6 10.46 1.87 3.37
C ILE A 6 10.35 0.36 3.23
N LYS A 7 10.63 -0.38 4.30
CA LYS A 7 10.44 -1.82 4.32
C LYS A 7 9.78 -2.21 5.63
N ILE A 8 8.60 -2.81 5.52
CA ILE A 8 7.82 -3.24 6.67
C ILE A 8 7.59 -4.74 6.55
N LEU A 9 7.86 -5.47 7.63
CA LEU A 9 7.61 -6.90 7.72
C LEU A 9 6.51 -7.11 8.75
N GLN A 10 5.50 -7.90 8.39
CA GLN A 10 4.40 -8.21 9.29
C GLN A 10 3.95 -9.64 9.10
N SER A 11 3.76 -10.34 10.20
CA SER A 11 3.21 -11.69 10.20
C SER A 11 1.75 -11.68 10.64
N PHE A 12 0.95 -12.58 10.08
CA PHE A 12 -0.47 -12.70 10.39
C PHE A 12 -0.82 -14.16 10.64
N ASN A 13 -1.64 -14.41 11.66
CA ASN A 13 -2.15 -15.75 11.95
C ASN A 13 -3.39 -16.04 11.09
N ALA A 14 -3.24 -15.90 9.80
CA ALA A 14 -4.32 -16.14 8.83
C ALA A 14 -3.69 -16.49 7.47
N PRO A 15 -4.42 -17.23 6.61
CA PRO A 15 -3.88 -17.62 5.30
C PRO A 15 -3.66 -16.41 4.40
N ALA A 16 -2.73 -16.57 3.45
CA ALA A 16 -2.40 -15.50 2.51
C ALA A 16 -3.62 -15.02 1.72
N GLU A 17 -4.51 -15.90 1.34
CA GLU A 17 -5.74 -15.53 0.64
C GLU A 17 -6.54 -14.50 1.43
N THR A 18 -6.69 -14.70 2.75
CA THR A 18 -7.43 -13.79 3.61
C THR A 18 -6.77 -12.43 3.69
N ILE A 19 -5.47 -12.41 3.97
CA ILE A 19 -4.75 -11.15 4.15
C ILE A 19 -4.61 -10.40 2.83
N PHE A 20 -4.33 -11.13 1.75
CA PHE A 20 -4.23 -10.54 0.42
C PHE A 20 -5.54 -9.84 0.03
N SER A 21 -6.69 -10.50 0.25
CA SER A 21 -7.97 -9.93 -0.13
C SER A 21 -8.30 -8.64 0.64
N ILE A 22 -7.88 -8.55 1.90
CA ILE A 22 -8.08 -7.34 2.70
C ILE A 22 -7.18 -6.21 2.24
N LEU A 23 -5.90 -6.50 2.04
CA LEU A 23 -4.91 -5.46 1.75
C LEU A 23 -4.92 -4.99 0.30
N THR A 24 -5.46 -5.79 -0.63
CA THR A 24 -5.55 -5.38 -2.03
C THR A 24 -6.92 -4.82 -2.41
N ASP A 25 -7.92 -4.91 -1.53
CA ASP A 25 -9.16 -4.17 -1.71
C ASP A 25 -8.88 -2.73 -1.32
N HIS A 26 -9.01 -1.81 -2.27
CA HIS A 26 -8.56 -0.43 -2.08
C HIS A 26 -9.21 0.27 -0.90
N GLU A 27 -10.52 0.13 -0.76
CA GLU A 27 -11.22 0.77 0.35
C GLU A 27 -10.88 0.12 1.69
N SER A 28 -10.73 -1.22 1.72
CA SER A 28 -10.31 -1.92 2.93
C SER A 28 -8.91 -1.53 3.35
N PHE A 29 -7.99 -1.41 2.40
CA PHE A 29 -6.63 -0.96 2.70
C PHE A 29 -6.64 0.43 3.32
N GLY A 30 -7.49 1.32 2.81
CA GLY A 30 -7.66 2.65 3.39
C GLY A 30 -8.07 2.57 4.86
N GLN A 31 -8.99 1.67 5.18
CA GLN A 31 -9.41 1.48 6.58
C GLN A 31 -8.27 0.94 7.45
N VAL A 32 -7.48 0.01 6.91
CA VAL A 32 -6.36 -0.57 7.64
C VAL A 32 -5.35 0.50 8.03
N ILE A 33 -4.99 1.38 7.10
CA ILE A 33 -3.96 2.40 7.35
C ILE A 33 -4.55 3.75 7.79
N ASN A 34 -5.86 3.80 8.02
CA ASN A 34 -6.57 5.00 8.45
C ASN A 34 -6.37 6.16 7.46
N ALA A 35 -6.53 5.86 6.18
CA ALA A 35 -6.45 6.83 5.09
C ALA A 35 -7.74 6.78 4.26
N LYS A 36 -8.09 7.90 3.66
CA LYS A 36 -9.27 7.94 2.80
C LYS A 36 -8.85 7.52 1.40
N ILE A 37 -9.23 6.31 1.02
CA ILE A 37 -8.89 5.72 -0.27
C ILE A 37 -10.16 5.27 -0.97
N LYS A 38 -10.26 5.57 -2.26
CA LYS A 38 -11.41 5.18 -3.07
C LYS A 38 -10.95 4.65 -4.42
N ARG A 39 -11.48 3.49 -4.83
CA ARG A 39 -11.23 3.01 -6.19
C ARG A 39 -12.00 3.90 -7.16
N VAL A 40 -11.29 4.43 -8.15
CA VAL A 40 -11.86 5.33 -9.16
C VAL A 40 -11.88 4.72 -10.56
N VAL A 41 -11.07 3.70 -10.80
CA VAL A 41 -11.11 2.92 -12.05
C VAL A 41 -11.04 1.45 -11.68
N ASP A 42 -12.00 0.67 -12.17
CA ASP A 42 -12.00 -0.78 -11.95
C ASP A 42 -11.01 -1.45 -12.89
N SER A 43 -10.37 -2.53 -12.41
CA SER A 43 -9.61 -3.42 -13.29
C SER A 43 -10.57 -4.05 -14.30
N GLN A 44 -10.05 -4.34 -15.48
CA GLN A 44 -10.83 -5.05 -16.50
C GLN A 44 -10.81 -6.57 -16.27
N GLY A 45 -10.06 -7.05 -15.30
CA GLY A 45 -10.05 -8.45 -14.92
C GLY A 45 -11.20 -8.81 -13.98
N GLU A 46 -11.18 -10.03 -13.48
CA GLU A 46 -12.23 -10.51 -12.59
C GLU A 46 -12.28 -9.76 -11.26
N ASN A 47 -11.11 -9.40 -10.73
CA ASN A 47 -11.03 -8.65 -9.48
C ASN A 47 -10.95 -7.15 -9.81
N LYS A 48 -11.94 -6.39 -9.36
CA LYS A 48 -11.99 -4.95 -9.64
C LYS A 48 -10.79 -4.18 -9.10
N ASN A 49 -10.13 -4.71 -8.06
CA ASN A 49 -8.94 -4.11 -7.47
C ASN A 49 -7.64 -4.61 -8.09
N GLY A 50 -7.73 -5.38 -9.18
CA GLY A 50 -6.58 -6.00 -9.79
C GLY A 50 -5.81 -5.08 -10.74
N LEU A 51 -5.12 -5.72 -11.69
CA LEU A 51 -4.23 -5.03 -12.62
C LEU A 51 -4.93 -3.89 -13.34
N GLY A 52 -4.31 -2.73 -13.36
CA GLY A 52 -4.85 -1.54 -14.05
C GLY A 52 -5.89 -0.77 -13.25
N SER A 53 -6.32 -1.27 -12.09
CA SER A 53 -7.22 -0.50 -11.25
C SER A 53 -6.51 0.73 -10.70
N VAL A 54 -7.28 1.80 -10.44
CA VAL A 54 -6.75 3.07 -9.95
C VAL A 54 -7.49 3.44 -8.68
N ARG A 55 -6.73 3.89 -7.68
CA ARG A 55 -7.31 4.37 -6.43
C ARG A 55 -6.87 5.80 -6.17
N ARG A 56 -7.77 6.59 -5.60
CA ARG A 56 -7.47 7.95 -5.18
C ARG A 56 -7.26 7.98 -3.68
N ILE A 57 -6.15 8.56 -3.28
CA ILE A 57 -5.80 8.75 -1.88
C ILE A 57 -5.95 10.22 -1.55
N SER A 58 -6.79 10.54 -0.57
CA SER A 58 -6.94 11.91 -0.06
C SER A 58 -6.09 12.04 1.19
N ALA A 59 -4.92 12.66 1.04
CA ALA A 59 -3.94 12.75 2.13
C ALA A 59 -4.30 13.85 3.13
N PHE A 60 -4.65 15.04 2.61
CA PHE A 60 -5.13 16.16 3.43
C PHE A 60 -6.16 16.92 2.63
N PRO A 61 -6.88 17.87 3.25
CA PRO A 61 -7.81 18.73 2.50
C PRO A 61 -7.11 19.38 1.31
N GLY A 62 -7.67 19.19 0.12
CA GLY A 62 -7.13 19.75 -1.11
C GLY A 62 -5.93 19.01 -1.71
N VAL A 63 -5.46 17.95 -1.07
CA VAL A 63 -4.32 17.17 -1.59
C VAL A 63 -4.75 15.73 -1.82
N ALA A 64 -4.85 15.35 -3.08
CA ALA A 64 -5.18 13.99 -3.46
C ALA A 64 -4.26 13.55 -4.60
N PHE A 65 -3.99 12.25 -4.66
CA PHE A 65 -3.21 11.66 -5.74
C PHE A 65 -3.77 10.29 -6.08
N GLU A 66 -3.36 9.75 -7.22
CA GLU A 66 -3.86 8.46 -7.69
C GLU A 66 -2.74 7.48 -7.85
N GLU A 67 -3.04 6.22 -7.52
CA GLU A 67 -2.12 5.11 -7.69
C GLU A 67 -2.75 4.07 -8.60
N THR A 68 -1.95 3.50 -9.49
CA THR A 68 -2.37 2.47 -10.43
C THR A 68 -1.66 1.17 -10.12
N VAL A 69 -2.43 0.07 -10.07
CA VAL A 69 -1.86 -1.27 -9.87
C VAL A 69 -1.18 -1.71 -11.16
N THR A 70 0.11 -2.03 -11.06
CA THR A 70 0.94 -2.42 -12.19
C THR A 70 1.25 -3.91 -12.25
N THR A 71 1.13 -4.61 -11.12
CA THR A 71 1.32 -6.06 -11.04
C THR A 71 0.32 -6.61 -10.05
N PHE A 72 -0.35 -7.70 -10.41
CA PHE A 72 -1.34 -8.30 -9.54
C PHE A 72 -1.33 -9.82 -9.73
N GLU A 73 -0.74 -10.54 -8.78
CA GLU A 73 -0.69 -12.01 -8.76
C GLU A 73 -1.44 -12.48 -7.53
N PRO A 74 -2.61 -13.08 -7.69
CA PRO A 74 -3.49 -13.42 -6.56
C PRO A 74 -2.76 -14.16 -5.44
N ASN A 75 -2.95 -13.66 -4.23
CA ASN A 75 -2.40 -14.19 -2.97
C ASN A 75 -0.88 -14.14 -2.86
N GLN A 76 -0.19 -13.52 -3.82
CA GLN A 76 1.27 -13.51 -3.85
C GLN A 76 1.88 -12.12 -3.94
N LEU A 77 1.35 -11.27 -4.82
CA LEU A 77 2.05 -10.01 -5.13
C LEU A 77 1.11 -8.94 -5.65
N MET A 78 1.26 -7.73 -5.13
CA MET A 78 0.66 -6.54 -5.74
C MET A 78 1.70 -5.43 -5.77
N GLU A 79 1.85 -4.81 -6.94
CA GLU A 79 2.69 -3.63 -7.11
C GLU A 79 1.84 -2.49 -7.65
N TYR A 80 2.19 -1.27 -7.27
CA TYR A 80 1.50 -0.08 -7.72
C TYR A 80 2.44 1.11 -7.79
N VAL A 81 2.07 2.11 -8.57
CA VAL A 81 2.83 3.35 -8.71
C VAL A 81 1.88 4.53 -8.59
N ILE A 82 2.41 5.68 -8.18
CA ILE A 82 1.63 6.91 -8.25
C ILE A 82 1.55 7.33 -9.71
N SER A 83 0.34 7.45 -10.23
CA SER A 83 0.10 7.76 -11.63
C SER A 83 -0.38 9.18 -11.87
N LYS A 84 -0.81 9.90 -10.82
CA LYS A 84 -1.32 11.25 -10.98
C LYS A 84 -1.20 12.02 -9.65
N GLY A 85 -0.59 13.19 -9.74
CA GLY A 85 -0.50 14.16 -8.62
C GLY A 85 0.29 13.61 -7.44
N SER A 86 1.22 14.33 -6.89
CA SER A 86 1.90 13.92 -5.65
C SER A 86 3.12 14.81 -5.44
N PRO A 87 3.53 15.07 -4.20
CA PRO A 87 4.81 15.73 -3.92
C PRO A 87 6.02 14.81 -4.08
N ILE A 88 5.80 13.54 -4.47
CA ILE A 88 6.89 12.57 -4.65
C ILE A 88 6.89 12.02 -6.07
N LYS A 89 8.05 11.48 -6.49
CA LYS A 89 8.24 10.91 -7.82
C LYS A 89 8.96 9.56 -7.71
N ASN A 90 9.00 8.84 -8.81
CA ASN A 90 9.64 7.52 -8.89
C ASN A 90 9.16 6.60 -7.78
N HIS A 91 7.87 6.65 -7.51
CA HIS A 91 7.22 5.89 -6.46
C HIS A 91 6.92 4.48 -6.95
N ARG A 92 7.13 3.51 -6.07
CA ARG A 92 6.70 2.14 -6.30
C ARG A 92 6.39 1.50 -4.97
N GLY A 93 5.18 0.97 -4.86
CA GLY A 93 4.78 0.14 -3.72
C GLY A 93 4.76 -1.32 -4.12
N ARG A 94 5.20 -2.20 -3.23
CA ARG A 94 5.26 -3.64 -3.50
C ARG A 94 4.89 -4.40 -2.25
N MET A 95 3.83 -5.21 -2.34
CA MET A 95 3.41 -6.10 -1.27
C MET A 95 3.62 -7.55 -1.72
N GLU A 96 4.48 -8.28 -1.00
CA GLU A 96 4.75 -9.69 -1.25
C GLU A 96 4.21 -10.51 -0.10
N PHE A 97 3.43 -11.54 -0.43
CA PHE A 97 2.74 -12.37 0.55
C PHE A 97 3.29 -13.79 0.47
N TYR A 98 3.71 -14.31 1.62
CA TYR A 98 4.22 -15.68 1.72
C TYR A 98 3.33 -16.45 2.67
N ASP A 99 2.74 -17.56 2.19
CA ASP A 99 1.93 -18.42 3.02
C ASP A 99 2.82 -19.51 3.61
N GLU A 100 2.90 -19.54 4.93
CA GLU A 100 3.71 -20.53 5.64
C GLU A 100 2.80 -21.32 6.57
N GLN A 101 2.24 -22.41 6.06
CA GLN A 101 1.41 -23.32 6.85
C GLN A 101 0.21 -22.63 7.49
N GLY A 102 -0.52 -21.87 6.68
CA GLY A 102 -1.72 -21.18 7.13
C GLY A 102 -1.46 -19.86 7.83
N GLN A 103 -0.20 -19.43 7.91
CA GLN A 103 0.17 -18.10 8.39
C GLN A 103 0.74 -17.30 7.24
N THR A 104 0.58 -16.00 7.29
CA THR A 104 1.07 -15.12 6.22
C THR A 104 2.22 -14.27 6.72
N ARG A 105 3.26 -14.18 5.91
CA ARG A 105 4.31 -13.20 6.13
C ARG A 105 4.26 -12.20 4.99
N LEU A 106 4.12 -10.92 5.33
CA LEU A 106 4.07 -9.83 4.36
C LEU A 106 5.38 -9.07 4.38
N THR A 107 5.94 -8.85 3.19
CA THR A 107 7.02 -7.88 2.99
C THR A 107 6.45 -6.74 2.17
N TYR A 108 6.41 -5.55 2.75
CA TYR A 108 5.87 -4.36 2.09
C TYR A 108 6.98 -3.35 1.92
N THR A 109 7.32 -3.03 0.68
CA THR A 109 8.36 -2.06 0.37
C THR A 109 7.77 -0.90 -0.42
N ILE A 110 8.25 0.32 -0.13
CA ILE A 110 7.87 1.52 -0.86
C ILE A 110 9.14 2.31 -1.14
N ASP A 111 9.36 2.64 -2.41
CA ASP A 111 10.46 3.49 -2.83
C ASP A 111 9.89 4.79 -3.38
N PHE A 112 10.53 5.90 -3.10
CA PHE A 112 10.13 7.19 -3.65
C PHE A 112 11.23 8.23 -3.51
N GLU A 113 11.06 9.34 -4.23
CA GLU A 113 11.91 10.52 -4.11
C GLU A 113 11.02 11.74 -3.96
N PRO A 114 11.36 12.70 -3.10
CA PRO A 114 10.58 13.94 -3.03
C PRO A 114 10.82 14.79 -4.29
N LYS A 115 9.77 15.48 -4.76
CA LYS A 115 9.88 16.43 -5.85
C LYS A 115 10.31 17.80 -5.31
N LEU A 116 10.91 18.65 -6.18
CA LEU A 116 11.05 20.05 -5.88
C LEU A 116 9.67 20.69 -5.75
N PRO A 117 9.42 21.58 -4.80
CA PRO A 117 10.33 22.08 -3.76
C PRO A 117 10.31 21.25 -2.47
N PHE A 118 9.86 19.99 -2.51
CA PHE A 118 9.62 19.16 -1.32
C PHE A 118 10.82 18.33 -0.91
N LEU A 119 12.03 18.65 -1.39
CA LEU A 119 13.22 17.82 -1.14
C LEU A 119 13.50 17.58 0.33
N LEU A 120 13.23 18.58 1.18
CA LEU A 120 13.50 18.46 2.62
C LEU A 120 12.43 17.66 3.35
N LEU A 121 11.35 17.28 2.66
CA LEU A 121 10.25 16.54 3.29
C LEU A 121 10.38 15.03 3.14
N GLY A 122 11.38 14.55 2.40
CA GLY A 122 11.51 13.11 2.13
C GLY A 122 11.50 12.25 3.39
N SER A 123 12.33 12.61 4.38
CA SER A 123 12.39 11.83 5.61
C SER A 123 11.13 11.98 6.46
N ILE A 124 10.48 13.14 6.41
CA ILE A 124 9.22 13.35 7.13
C ILE A 124 8.12 12.49 6.53
N ILE A 125 8.02 12.47 5.20
CA ILE A 125 7.04 11.64 4.48
C ILE A 125 7.30 10.17 4.80
N LYS A 126 8.57 9.74 4.75
CA LYS A 126 8.94 8.37 5.06
C LYS A 126 8.45 7.97 6.45
N LYS A 127 8.75 8.79 7.47
CA LYS A 127 8.35 8.48 8.84
C LYS A 127 6.83 8.41 8.99
N ALA A 128 6.10 9.33 8.33
CA ALA A 128 4.65 9.33 8.38
C ALA A 128 4.06 8.07 7.76
N LEU A 129 4.60 7.63 6.63
CA LEU A 129 4.15 6.42 5.97
C LEU A 129 4.49 5.17 6.79
N GLU A 130 5.70 5.11 7.32
CA GLU A 130 6.10 3.98 8.16
C GLU A 130 5.18 3.83 9.36
N LYS A 131 4.81 4.94 9.98
CA LYS A 131 3.93 4.91 11.14
C LYS A 131 2.51 4.49 10.73
N SER A 132 1.94 5.14 9.74
CA SER A 132 0.57 4.88 9.30
C SER A 132 0.40 3.43 8.85
N ILE A 133 1.28 2.97 7.98
CA ILE A 133 1.20 1.62 7.43
C ILE A 133 1.58 0.59 8.48
N GLY A 134 2.68 0.81 9.20
CA GLY A 134 3.14 -0.12 10.23
C GLY A 134 2.11 -0.33 11.33
N ASP A 135 1.54 0.76 11.84
CA ASP A 135 0.52 0.69 12.89
C ASP A 135 -0.74 -0.02 12.37
N GLY A 136 -1.14 0.30 11.13
CA GLY A 136 -2.32 -0.32 10.53
C GLY A 136 -2.16 -1.82 10.34
N LEU A 137 -1.02 -2.25 9.84
CA LEU A 137 -0.75 -3.67 9.63
C LEU A 137 -0.68 -4.42 10.97
N ARG A 138 -0.09 -3.80 11.99
CA ARG A 138 -0.04 -4.40 13.32
C ARG A 138 -1.45 -4.57 13.90
N ARG A 139 -2.30 -3.55 13.79
CA ARG A 139 -3.70 -3.65 14.24
C ARG A 139 -4.45 -4.74 13.50
N LEU A 140 -4.22 -4.86 12.20
CA LEU A 140 -4.84 -5.94 11.42
C LEU A 140 -4.38 -7.30 11.92
N ALA A 141 -3.07 -7.46 12.17
CA ALA A 141 -2.53 -8.72 12.67
C ALA A 141 -3.14 -9.11 14.01
N GLU A 142 -3.38 -8.12 14.88
CA GLU A 142 -3.97 -8.37 16.20
C GLU A 142 -5.37 -8.96 16.13
N ARG A 143 -6.11 -8.74 15.04
CA ARG A 143 -7.44 -9.32 14.88
C ARG A 143 -7.41 -10.84 14.76
N TYR A 144 -6.29 -11.41 14.37
CA TYR A 144 -6.13 -12.85 14.16
C TYR A 144 -5.35 -13.53 15.29
N ASP A 145 -4.90 -12.76 16.25
CA ASP A 145 -4.24 -13.32 17.42
C ASP A 145 -5.31 -13.82 18.40
N ILE A 146 -5.01 -14.93 19.05
CA ILE A 146 -5.96 -15.53 19.99
C ILE A 146 -5.41 -15.39 21.41
#